data_6a9a6756218ff43f1b4f10afe07eeff7
#
_entry.id   6a9a6756218ff43f1b4f10afe07eeff7
#
_cell.length_a   1.000
_cell.length_b   1.000
_cell.length_c   1.000
_cell.angle_alpha   90.00
_cell.angle_beta   90.00
_cell.angle_gamma   90.00
#
_symmetry.space_group_name_H-M   'P 1'
#
loop_
_entity.id
_entity.type
_entity.pdbx_description
1 polymer ?
#
loop_
_entity_poly.entity_id
_entity_poly.type
_entity_poly.pdbx_seq_one_letter_code
_entity_poly.pdbx_strand_id
1 'polypeptide(L)'
;MISNQVLQNTLEGLKEISRTEFCVLDTEGKVLASTFADFSIATQDVQAFVESQADSQLVKGFQYFKVCDDYQLEYILVAHGDDEDTYMVGKLAAFQIQNLIVAYKERFDKDSFIKNLLLD
;
A
#
# COMPACT_ATOMS: atom_id res chain seq x y z
N MET A 1 2.80 -12.17 4.91
CA MET A 1 2.21 -10.82 5.04
C MET A 1 3.27 -9.81 5.45
N ILE A 2 3.24 -8.63 4.89
CA ILE A 2 4.20 -7.57 5.21
C ILE A 2 3.87 -7.01 6.59
N SER A 3 4.89 -6.84 7.45
CA SER A 3 4.67 -6.24 8.76
C SER A 3 4.32 -4.76 8.64
N ASN A 4 3.54 -4.25 9.60
CA ASN A 4 3.19 -2.83 9.60
C ASN A 4 4.42 -1.94 9.75
N GLN A 5 5.45 -2.42 10.45
CA GLN A 5 6.70 -1.68 10.61
C GLN A 5 7.44 -1.51 9.26
N VAL A 6 7.46 -2.54 8.43
CA VAL A 6 8.08 -2.47 7.10
C VAL A 6 7.30 -1.50 6.22
N LEU A 7 5.97 -1.56 6.26
CA LEU A 7 5.13 -0.60 5.53
C LEU A 7 5.42 0.83 6.00
N GLN A 8 5.48 1.04 7.31
CA GLN A 8 5.75 2.37 7.88
C GLN A 8 7.11 2.90 7.44
N ASN A 9 8.15 2.07 7.52
CA ASN A 9 9.50 2.46 7.10
C ASN A 9 9.54 2.81 5.61
N THR A 10 8.83 2.04 4.79
CA THR A 10 8.74 2.28 3.35
C THR A 10 8.09 3.63 3.06
N LEU A 11 6.96 3.92 3.73
CA LEU A 11 6.26 5.17 3.54
C LEU A 11 7.10 6.37 4.00
N GLU A 12 7.82 6.24 5.10
CA GLU A 12 8.67 7.31 5.60
C GLU A 12 9.81 7.60 4.63
N GLY A 13 10.41 6.56 4.05
CA GLY A 13 11.44 6.74 3.03
C GLY A 13 10.90 7.40 1.77
N LEU A 14 9.73 6.99 1.32
CA LEU A 14 9.08 7.58 0.15
C LEU A 14 8.72 9.05 0.39
N LYS A 15 8.22 9.36 1.58
CA LYS A 15 7.91 10.74 1.96
C LYS A 15 9.16 11.60 1.95
N GLU A 16 10.26 11.11 2.49
CA GLU A 16 11.51 11.85 2.55
C GLU A 16 12.01 12.21 1.15
N ILE A 17 11.88 11.29 0.21
CA ILE A 17 12.33 11.48 -1.17
C ILE A 17 11.37 12.40 -1.94
N SER A 18 10.08 12.16 -1.85
CA SER A 18 9.07 12.80 -2.68
C SER A 18 8.41 14.01 -2.04
N ARG A 19 8.51 14.12 -0.71
CA ARG A 19 7.81 15.13 0.11
C ARG A 19 6.29 15.01 0.01
N THR A 20 5.81 13.82 -0.36
CA THR A 20 4.38 13.51 -0.41
C THR A 20 4.02 12.68 0.80
N GLU A 21 2.90 13.00 1.45
CA GLU A 21 2.39 12.21 2.57
C GLU A 21 1.64 10.99 2.07
N PHE A 22 1.83 9.86 2.75
CA PHE A 22 1.24 8.59 2.37
C PHE A 22 0.56 7.90 3.53
N CYS A 23 -0.42 7.05 3.20
CA CYS A 23 -1.08 6.17 4.14
C CYS A 23 -1.38 4.85 3.44
N VAL A 24 -1.22 3.74 4.16
CA VAL A 24 -1.63 2.42 3.67
C VAL A 24 -2.77 1.91 4.54
N LEU A 25 -3.84 1.49 3.89
CA LEU A 25 -5.02 0.94 4.52
C LEU A 25 -5.20 -0.51 4.13
N ASP A 26 -5.86 -1.29 4.99
CA ASP A 26 -6.36 -2.59 4.56
C ASP A 26 -7.66 -2.40 3.75
N THR A 27 -8.24 -3.49 3.28
CA THR A 27 -9.43 -3.43 2.42
C THR A 27 -10.69 -3.01 3.17
N GLU A 28 -10.64 -2.95 4.49
CA GLU A 28 -11.75 -2.49 5.33
C GLU A 28 -11.59 -1.02 5.73
N GLY A 29 -10.47 -0.40 5.36
CA GLY A 29 -10.22 1.01 5.66
C GLY A 29 -9.43 1.24 6.94
N LYS A 30 -8.90 0.17 7.55
CA LYS A 30 -8.06 0.31 8.73
C LYS A 30 -6.67 0.79 8.35
N VAL A 31 -6.16 1.78 9.05
CA VAL A 31 -4.82 2.31 8.80
C VAL A 31 -3.77 1.33 9.31
N LEU A 32 -2.89 0.89 8.41
CA LEU A 32 -1.78 -0.01 8.73
C LEU A 32 -0.48 0.75 8.92
N ALA A 33 -0.28 1.82 8.15
CA ALA A 33 0.89 2.68 8.22
C ALA A 33 0.52 4.06 7.69
N SER A 34 1.14 5.10 8.24
CA SER A 34 0.82 6.46 7.82
C SER A 34 1.96 7.41 8.14
N THR A 35 2.22 8.35 7.24
CA THR A 35 3.13 9.48 7.49
C THR A 35 2.37 10.73 7.90
N PHE A 36 1.04 10.69 7.84
CA PHE A 36 0.21 11.85 8.20
C PHE A 36 0.24 12.07 9.71
N ALA A 37 0.39 13.34 10.11
CA ALA A 37 0.34 13.72 11.51
C ALA A 37 -1.08 13.64 12.05
N ASP A 38 -2.06 14.00 11.20
CA ASP A 38 -3.46 14.07 11.59
C ASP A 38 -4.29 13.70 10.36
N PHE A 39 -4.74 12.45 10.30
CA PHE A 39 -5.35 11.92 9.10
C PHE A 39 -6.63 11.15 9.43
N SER A 40 -7.68 11.52 8.74
CA SER A 40 -8.98 10.86 8.89
C SER A 40 -9.59 10.65 7.51
N ILE A 41 -9.93 9.41 7.19
CA ILE A 41 -10.58 9.03 5.94
C ILE A 41 -11.97 8.52 6.26
N ALA A 42 -12.96 8.96 5.46
CA ALA A 42 -14.30 8.43 5.58
C ALA A 42 -14.34 6.98 5.09
N THR A 43 -14.84 6.09 5.92
CA THR A 43 -14.96 4.66 5.57
C THR A 43 -15.76 4.47 4.29
N GLN A 44 -16.77 5.31 4.07
CA GLN A 44 -17.60 5.26 2.87
C GLN A 44 -16.80 5.49 1.59
N ASP A 45 -15.83 6.42 1.63
CA ASP A 45 -14.97 6.72 0.49
C ASP A 45 -14.08 5.53 0.16
N VAL A 46 -13.54 4.88 1.19
CA VAL A 46 -12.71 3.69 1.01
C VAL A 46 -13.52 2.54 0.42
N GLN A 47 -14.70 2.29 0.94
CA GLN A 47 -15.56 1.22 0.45
C GLN A 47 -16.00 1.45 -1.00
N ALA A 48 -16.33 2.68 -1.35
CA ALA A 48 -16.70 3.03 -2.71
C ALA A 48 -15.55 2.74 -3.68
N PHE A 49 -14.32 3.07 -3.27
CA PHE A 49 -13.15 2.81 -4.08
C PHE A 49 -12.87 1.31 -4.20
N VAL A 50 -12.95 0.57 -3.10
CA VAL A 50 -12.75 -0.89 -3.09
C VAL A 50 -13.71 -1.59 -4.05
N GLU A 51 -14.97 -1.16 -4.07
CA GLU A 51 -16.00 -1.74 -4.93
C GLU A 51 -15.90 -1.28 -6.38
N SER A 52 -15.20 -0.17 -6.63
CA SER A 52 -15.04 0.35 -7.99
C SER A 52 -14.08 -0.52 -8.79
N GLN A 53 -14.14 -0.42 -10.12
CA GLN A 53 -13.21 -1.09 -11.01
C GLN A 53 -11.98 -0.24 -11.32
N ALA A 54 -11.90 0.96 -10.77
CA ALA A 54 -10.77 1.85 -11.00
C ALA A 54 -9.54 1.39 -10.23
N ASP A 55 -8.39 1.49 -10.87
CA ASP A 55 -7.10 1.20 -10.20
C ASP A 55 -6.66 2.36 -9.32
N SER A 56 -7.11 3.56 -9.64
CA SER A 56 -6.82 4.76 -8.86
C SER A 56 -8.01 5.72 -8.95
N GLN A 57 -8.12 6.60 -7.96
CA GLN A 57 -9.21 7.57 -7.91
C GLN A 57 -8.80 8.76 -7.05
N LEU A 58 -9.21 9.95 -7.50
CA LEU A 58 -9.01 11.18 -6.73
C LEU A 58 -10.26 11.44 -5.89
N VAL A 59 -10.08 11.53 -4.57
CA VAL A 59 -11.17 11.74 -3.63
C VAL A 59 -10.78 12.83 -2.63
N LYS A 60 -11.43 13.98 -2.71
CA LYS A 60 -11.26 15.08 -1.74
C LYS A 60 -9.80 15.50 -1.52
N GLY A 61 -9.04 15.61 -2.60
CA GLY A 61 -7.64 16.04 -2.54
C GLY A 61 -6.65 14.93 -2.23
N PHE A 62 -7.12 13.69 -2.13
CA PHE A 62 -6.28 12.51 -1.91
C PHE A 62 -6.39 11.57 -3.10
N GLN A 63 -5.29 10.97 -3.48
CA GLN A 63 -5.28 9.98 -4.54
C GLN A 63 -5.17 8.59 -3.94
N TYR A 64 -6.12 7.74 -4.30
CA TYR A 64 -6.23 6.37 -3.83
C TYR A 64 -5.71 5.44 -4.92
N PHE A 65 -4.94 4.43 -4.52
CA PHE A 65 -4.39 3.44 -5.43
C PHE A 65 -4.64 2.04 -4.87
N LYS A 66 -5.02 1.12 -5.74
CA LYS A 66 -5.17 -0.29 -5.37
C LYS A 66 -3.83 -0.99 -5.48
N VAL A 67 -3.47 -1.73 -4.44
CA VAL A 67 -2.29 -2.59 -4.43
C VAL A 67 -2.79 -4.03 -4.35
N CYS A 68 -2.52 -4.80 -5.39
CA CYS A 68 -3.06 -6.15 -5.54
C CYS A 68 -1.96 -7.20 -5.48
N ASP A 69 -2.35 -8.40 -5.04
CA ASP A 69 -1.52 -9.59 -5.06
C ASP A 69 -2.27 -10.65 -5.87
N ASP A 70 -1.73 -11.01 -7.04
CA ASP A 70 -2.35 -11.97 -7.96
C ASP A 70 -3.83 -11.65 -8.22
N TYR A 71 -4.10 -10.40 -8.61
CA TYR A 71 -5.45 -9.88 -8.91
C TYR A 71 -6.36 -9.74 -7.69
N GLN A 72 -5.86 -10.04 -6.50
CA GLN A 72 -6.61 -9.85 -5.27
C GLN A 72 -6.16 -8.56 -4.58
N LEU A 73 -7.11 -7.72 -4.22
CA LEU A 73 -6.81 -6.47 -3.52
C LEU A 73 -6.28 -6.75 -2.12
N GLU A 74 -5.08 -6.24 -1.83
CA GLU A 74 -4.44 -6.42 -0.52
C GLU A 74 -4.42 -5.14 0.29
N TYR A 75 -4.05 -4.02 -0.35
CA TYR A 75 -3.91 -2.74 0.32
C TYR A 75 -4.48 -1.61 -0.52
N ILE A 76 -4.80 -0.52 0.16
CA ILE A 76 -5.11 0.74 -0.50
C ILE A 76 -4.04 1.74 -0.06
N LEU A 77 -3.35 2.33 -1.03
CA LEU A 77 -2.40 3.39 -0.78
C LEU A 77 -3.07 4.72 -1.01
N VAL A 78 -2.90 5.65 -0.09
CA VAL A 78 -3.45 7.01 -0.19
C VAL A 78 -2.28 7.99 -0.22
N ALA A 79 -2.28 8.88 -1.20
CA ALA A 79 -1.29 9.95 -1.33
C ALA A 79 -2.00 11.29 -1.25
N HIS A 80 -1.41 12.25 -0.53
CA HIS A 80 -2.01 13.57 -0.37
C HIS A 80 -1.57 14.48 -1.51
N GLY A 81 -2.53 14.98 -2.27
CA GLY A 81 -2.30 15.89 -3.37
C GLY A 81 -3.18 15.53 -4.56
N ASP A 82 -3.48 16.54 -5.37
CA ASP A 82 -4.38 16.36 -6.51
C ASP A 82 -3.69 16.64 -7.86
N ASP A 83 -2.38 16.91 -7.85
CA ASP A 83 -1.65 17.19 -9.08
C ASP A 83 -1.09 15.92 -9.72
N GLU A 84 -0.56 16.09 -10.94
CA GLU A 84 -0.03 14.99 -11.72
C GLU A 84 1.23 14.41 -11.09
N ASP A 85 2.06 15.24 -10.46
CA ASP A 85 3.26 14.77 -9.77
C ASP A 85 2.91 13.84 -8.62
N THR A 86 1.87 14.17 -7.85
CA THR A 86 1.38 13.31 -6.79
C THR A 86 0.87 11.98 -7.35
N TYR A 87 0.19 12.01 -8.49
CA TYR A 87 -0.26 10.79 -9.14
C TYR A 87 0.93 9.89 -9.53
N MET A 88 1.96 10.46 -10.14
CA MET A 88 3.16 9.71 -10.54
C MET A 88 3.87 9.11 -9.34
N VAL A 89 4.06 9.90 -8.29
CA VAL A 89 4.70 9.46 -7.06
C VAL A 89 3.88 8.36 -6.39
N GLY A 90 2.55 8.51 -6.37
CA GLY A 90 1.66 7.50 -5.80
C GLY A 90 1.72 6.19 -6.57
N LYS A 91 1.78 6.25 -7.89
CA LYS A 91 1.95 5.05 -8.72
C LYS A 91 3.26 4.34 -8.42
N LEU A 92 4.35 5.09 -8.27
CA LEU A 92 5.65 4.51 -7.92
C LEU A 92 5.60 3.87 -6.53
N ALA A 93 4.96 4.53 -5.58
CA ALA A 93 4.82 4.01 -4.22
C ALA A 93 4.00 2.71 -4.21
N ALA A 94 2.89 2.68 -4.95
CA ALA A 94 2.05 1.48 -5.07
C ALA A 94 2.84 0.32 -5.68
N PHE A 95 3.64 0.60 -6.71
CA PHE A 95 4.50 -0.39 -7.35
C PHE A 95 5.53 -0.95 -6.36
N GLN A 96 6.13 -0.07 -5.56
CA GLN A 96 7.10 -0.48 -4.55
C GLN A 96 6.48 -1.40 -3.51
N ILE A 97 5.27 -1.08 -3.04
CA ILE A 97 4.57 -1.93 -2.07
C ILE A 97 4.22 -3.27 -2.70
N GLN A 98 3.82 -3.27 -3.97
CA GLN A 98 3.54 -4.51 -4.69
C GLN A 98 4.78 -5.40 -4.77
N ASN A 99 5.95 -4.81 -5.03
CA ASN A 99 7.21 -5.54 -5.02
C ASN A 99 7.54 -6.11 -3.64
N LEU A 100 7.20 -5.39 -2.58
CA LEU A 100 7.37 -5.91 -1.21
C LEU A 100 6.52 -7.14 -0.97
N ILE A 101 5.28 -7.15 -1.47
CA ILE A 101 4.39 -8.31 -1.36
C ILE A 101 5.04 -9.52 -2.01
N VAL A 102 5.53 -9.35 -3.25
CA VAL A 102 6.19 -10.43 -3.98
C VAL A 102 7.42 -10.93 -3.24
N ALA A 103 8.25 -10.00 -2.75
CA ALA A 103 9.47 -10.36 -2.03
C ALA A 103 9.17 -11.14 -0.75
N TYR A 104 8.14 -10.75 -0.02
CA TYR A 104 7.74 -11.47 1.19
C TYR A 104 7.20 -12.85 0.88
N LYS A 105 6.45 -13.01 -0.20
CA LYS A 105 5.95 -14.32 -0.64
C LYS A 105 7.10 -15.24 -1.00
N GLU A 106 8.05 -14.76 -1.79
CA GLU A 106 9.21 -15.56 -2.20
C GLU A 106 10.02 -15.99 -1.00
N ARG A 107 10.24 -15.08 -0.04
CA ARG A 107 10.99 -15.39 1.17
C ARG A 107 10.28 -16.46 2.00
N PHE A 108 8.98 -16.35 2.13
CA PHE A 108 8.19 -17.33 2.88
C PHE A 108 8.26 -18.70 2.22
N ASP A 109 8.07 -18.77 0.90
CA ASP A 109 8.14 -20.02 0.15
C ASP A 109 9.51 -20.65 0.25
N LYS A 110 10.56 -19.86 0.17
CA LYS A 110 11.94 -20.33 0.29
C LYS A 110 12.22 -20.89 1.68
N ASP A 111 11.80 -20.20 2.72
CA ASP A 111 11.97 -20.66 4.10
C ASP A 111 11.20 -21.94 4.34
N SER A 112 9.99 -22.06 3.82
CA SER A 112 9.17 -23.25 3.92
C SER A 112 9.80 -24.44 3.21
N PHE A 113 10.37 -24.21 2.03
CA PHE A 113 11.08 -25.23 1.26
C PHE A 113 12.29 -25.77 2.02
N ILE A 114 13.11 -24.90 2.56
CA ILE A 114 14.28 -25.29 3.34
C ILE A 114 13.88 -26.08 4.58
N LYS A 115 12.83 -25.64 5.26
CA LYS A 115 12.32 -26.30 6.45
C LYS A 115 11.86 -27.73 6.12
N ASN A 116 11.14 -27.91 5.01
CA ASN A 116 10.69 -29.21 4.58
C ASN A 116 11.86 -30.14 4.23
N LEU A 117 12.89 -29.61 3.61
CA LEU A 117 14.09 -30.37 3.29
C LEU A 117 14.80 -30.89 4.54
N LEU A 118 14.84 -30.09 5.58
CA LEU A 118 15.53 -30.46 6.82
C LEU A 118 14.73 -31.48 7.66
N LEU A 119 13.41 -31.51 7.49
CA LEU A 119 12.55 -32.41 8.25
C LEU A 119 12.39 -33.77 7.59
N ASP A 120 12.70 -33.90 6.34
CA ASP A 120 12.70 -35.18 5.62
C ASP A 120 14.05 -35.89 5.84
#